data_f76bee31f66e1b23a05a029a524bba8e
#
_entry.id   f76bee31f66e1b23a05a029a524bba8e
#
_cell.length_a   1.000
_cell.length_b   1.000
_cell.length_c   1.000
_cell.angle_alpha   90.00
_cell.angle_beta   90.00
_cell.angle_gamma   90.00
#
_symmetry.space_group_name_H-M   'P 1'
#
loop_
_entity.id
_entity.type
_entity.pdbx_description
1 polymer ?
#
loop_
_entity_poly.entity_id
_entity_poly.type
_entity_poly.pdbx_seq_one_letter_code
_entity_poly.pdbx_strand_id
1 'polypeptide(L)'
;MTEEKKETQERKSTAKSTAKKAPAKPKIDNDTEVLVYNNTTGYLKYVAKKGNGYLELAEFMDSDYMTFEELQQMRNSPHKRMLEAGWIYVDDEDVLDKLNLGKLKEKVKSPQFLKKLIEEGNPKKIIETTEKLSADSKIVLYDIMKKAYYSGEFSNAHVIEEIESLLGVKDPIINK
;
A
#
# COMPACT_ATOMS: atom_id res chain seq x y z
N MET A 1 -58.36 62.83 -12.44
CA MET A 1 -57.45 62.15 -13.38
C MET A 1 -56.14 61.99 -12.68
N THR A 2 -55.90 60.85 -12.08
CA THR A 2 -54.70 60.56 -11.28
C THR A 2 -54.28 59.15 -11.59
N GLU A 3 -53.12 58.97 -12.22
CA GLU A 3 -52.56 57.70 -12.61
C GLU A 3 -51.85 57.05 -11.43
N GLU A 4 -52.25 55.84 -11.11
CA GLU A 4 -51.56 54.94 -10.13
C GLU A 4 -50.35 54.26 -10.79
N LYS A 5 -49.16 54.52 -10.27
CA LYS A 5 -47.95 53.74 -10.56
C LYS A 5 -47.90 52.52 -9.65
N LYS A 6 -48.00 51.36 -10.22
CA LYS A 6 -47.69 50.07 -9.58
C LYS A 6 -46.20 49.83 -9.59
N GLU A 7 -45.56 49.79 -8.42
CA GLU A 7 -44.21 49.30 -8.23
C GLU A 7 -44.21 47.78 -8.13
N THR A 8 -43.49 47.15 -9.03
CA THR A 8 -43.28 45.69 -9.00
C THR A 8 -42.04 45.39 -8.18
N GLN A 9 -42.22 44.81 -7.01
CA GLN A 9 -41.09 44.28 -6.19
C GLN A 9 -40.61 42.96 -6.74
N GLU A 10 -39.38 42.94 -7.27
CA GLU A 10 -38.61 41.71 -7.58
C GLU A 10 -38.19 41.01 -6.32
N ARG A 11 -38.74 39.82 -6.09
CA ARG A 11 -38.27 38.88 -5.05
C ARG A 11 -37.02 38.17 -5.55
N LYS A 12 -35.84 38.56 -5.08
CA LYS A 12 -34.61 37.76 -5.20
C LYS A 12 -34.73 36.49 -4.36
N SER A 13 -34.91 35.35 -5.03
CA SER A 13 -34.78 34.03 -4.41
C SER A 13 -33.31 33.68 -4.23
N THR A 14 -32.80 33.78 -3.03
CA THR A 14 -31.50 33.24 -2.64
C THR A 14 -31.57 31.71 -2.57
N ALA A 15 -31.14 31.04 -3.64
CA ALA A 15 -30.92 29.61 -3.62
C ALA A 15 -29.73 29.29 -2.69
N LYS A 16 -30.04 28.78 -1.50
CA LYS A 16 -29.04 28.22 -0.58
C LYS A 16 -28.55 26.90 -1.18
N SER A 17 -27.35 26.89 -1.76
CA SER A 17 -26.69 25.67 -2.17
C SER A 17 -26.32 24.86 -0.93
N THR A 18 -27.06 23.80 -0.67
CA THR A 18 -26.69 22.78 0.31
C THR A 18 -25.53 21.97 -0.25
N ALA A 19 -24.31 22.39 0.04
CA ALA A 19 -23.13 21.58 -0.18
C ALA A 19 -23.30 20.28 0.64
N LYS A 20 -23.48 19.14 -0.06
CA LYS A 20 -23.42 17.82 0.56
C LYS A 20 -22.06 17.68 1.24
N LYS A 21 -22.02 17.69 2.57
CA LYS A 21 -20.83 17.30 3.34
C LYS A 21 -20.43 15.91 2.89
N ALA A 22 -19.18 15.77 2.43
CA ALA A 22 -18.58 14.47 2.23
C ALA A 22 -18.74 13.63 3.52
N PRO A 23 -18.97 12.30 3.42
CA PRO A 23 -19.07 11.45 4.59
C PRO A 23 -17.82 11.63 5.44
N ALA A 24 -18.00 11.83 6.75
CA ALA A 24 -16.90 11.96 7.68
C ALA A 24 -16.08 10.65 7.64
N LYS A 25 -14.76 10.78 7.46
CA LYS A 25 -13.85 9.62 7.51
C LYS A 25 -14.00 8.89 8.83
N PRO A 26 -13.94 7.56 8.85
CA PRO A 26 -14.06 6.79 10.07
C PRO A 26 -13.00 7.24 11.09
N LYS A 27 -13.40 7.32 12.33
CA LYS A 27 -12.50 7.70 13.42
C LYS A 27 -11.64 6.48 13.74
N ILE A 28 -10.34 6.59 13.52
CA ILE A 28 -9.39 5.55 13.90
C ILE A 28 -8.95 5.86 15.32
N ASP A 29 -9.34 5.01 16.25
CA ASP A 29 -8.94 5.06 17.66
C ASP A 29 -7.73 4.12 17.89
N ASN A 30 -7.09 4.21 19.04
CA ASN A 30 -5.90 3.42 19.36
C ASN A 30 -6.15 1.90 19.29
N ASP A 31 -7.34 1.47 19.71
CA ASP A 31 -7.76 0.06 19.74
C ASP A 31 -8.31 -0.45 18.39
N THR A 32 -8.30 0.40 17.35
CA THR A 32 -8.76 -0.04 16.03
C THR A 32 -7.85 -1.14 15.51
N GLU A 33 -8.43 -2.31 15.24
CA GLU A 33 -7.75 -3.43 14.63
C GLU A 33 -7.50 -3.16 13.15
N VAL A 34 -6.26 -3.32 12.73
CA VAL A 34 -5.78 -3.08 11.38
C VAL A 34 -5.17 -4.36 10.85
N LEU A 35 -5.68 -4.84 9.73
CA LEU A 35 -5.13 -6.00 9.05
C LEU A 35 -3.80 -5.64 8.39
N VAL A 36 -2.78 -6.42 8.71
CA VAL A 36 -1.43 -6.27 8.15
C VAL A 36 -1.00 -7.56 7.45
N TYR A 37 -0.16 -7.43 6.43
CA TYR A 37 0.32 -8.55 5.64
C TYR A 37 1.85 -8.61 5.62
N ASN A 38 2.39 -9.80 5.58
CA ASN A 38 3.78 -10.03 5.19
C ASN A 38 3.93 -9.78 3.68
N ASN A 39 4.60 -8.71 3.35
CA ASN A 39 4.89 -8.34 1.97
C ASN A 39 6.35 -8.67 1.59
N THR A 40 6.95 -9.68 2.24
CA THR A 40 8.27 -10.22 1.93
C THR A 40 8.20 -11.74 1.75
N THR A 41 9.23 -12.31 1.14
CA THR A 41 9.34 -13.78 1.01
C THR A 41 9.94 -14.45 2.24
N GLY A 42 10.29 -13.68 3.26
CA GLY A 42 10.90 -14.13 4.49
C GLY A 42 9.96 -14.09 5.69
N TYR A 43 10.44 -14.66 6.78
CA TYR A 43 9.80 -14.61 8.07
C TYR A 43 9.93 -13.22 8.71
N LEU A 44 8.83 -12.66 9.17
CA LEU A 44 8.78 -11.39 9.88
C LEU A 44 8.37 -11.60 11.33
N LYS A 45 9.14 -11.04 12.25
CA LYS A 45 8.83 -11.00 13.65
C LYS A 45 9.01 -9.61 14.24
N TYR A 46 8.01 -9.15 14.94
CA TYR A 46 8.05 -7.92 15.71
C TYR A 46 7.66 -8.18 17.16
N VAL A 47 8.41 -7.62 18.08
CA VAL A 47 8.11 -7.64 19.52
C VAL A 47 8.27 -6.19 20.01
N ALA A 48 7.21 -5.65 20.57
CA ALA A 48 7.24 -4.30 21.14
C ALA A 48 8.16 -4.28 22.37
N LYS A 49 8.94 -3.19 22.51
CA LYS A 49 9.77 -2.98 23.72
C LYS A 49 8.95 -2.65 24.95
N LYS A 50 7.76 -2.10 24.76
CA LYS A 50 6.80 -1.75 25.82
C LYS A 50 5.42 -2.17 25.36
N GLY A 51 4.60 -2.69 26.29
CA GLY A 51 3.29 -3.23 25.96
C GLY A 51 3.34 -4.68 25.47
N ASN A 52 2.26 -5.16 24.90
CA ASN A 52 2.06 -6.55 24.49
C ASN A 52 2.13 -6.73 22.97
N GLY A 53 2.59 -5.71 22.23
CA GLY A 53 2.62 -5.78 20.77
C GLY A 53 3.54 -6.91 20.28
N TYR A 54 2.94 -7.87 19.57
CA TYR A 54 3.60 -9.01 18.98
C TYR A 54 3.02 -9.27 17.60
N LEU A 55 3.90 -9.52 16.63
CA LEU A 55 3.50 -9.93 15.28
C LEU A 55 4.47 -11.00 14.80
N GLU A 56 3.93 -12.07 14.23
CA GLU A 56 4.69 -13.15 13.62
C GLU A 56 4.02 -13.59 12.33
N LEU A 57 4.69 -13.38 11.21
CA LEU A 57 4.22 -13.69 9.87
C LEU A 57 5.28 -14.57 9.20
N ALA A 58 4.95 -15.83 8.94
CA ALA A 58 5.93 -16.84 8.50
C ALA A 58 6.24 -16.71 7.01
N GLU A 59 5.22 -16.43 6.18
CA GLU A 59 5.33 -16.52 4.73
C GLU A 59 4.77 -15.26 4.04
N PHE A 60 5.11 -15.12 2.77
CA PHE A 60 4.52 -14.10 1.92
C PHE A 60 2.99 -14.22 1.88
N MET A 61 2.29 -13.12 2.07
CA MET A 61 0.84 -12.98 2.20
C MET A 61 0.24 -13.44 3.54
N ASP A 62 1.02 -14.00 4.46
CA ASP A 62 0.52 -14.19 5.82
C ASP A 62 0.00 -12.87 6.38
N SER A 63 -1.05 -12.95 7.16
CA SER A 63 -1.70 -11.77 7.72
C SER A 63 -2.10 -11.98 9.18
N ASP A 64 -2.10 -10.87 9.91
CA ASP A 64 -2.58 -10.82 11.28
C ASP A 64 -3.12 -9.41 11.58
N TYR A 65 -3.71 -9.24 12.74
CA TYR A 65 -4.22 -7.95 13.18
C TYR A 65 -3.26 -7.28 14.16
N MET A 66 -3.04 -5.98 13.94
CA MET A 66 -2.37 -5.10 14.89
C MET A 66 -3.30 -3.96 15.24
N THR A 67 -3.28 -3.50 16.48
CA THR A 67 -3.97 -2.26 16.84
C THR A 67 -3.26 -1.05 16.23
N PHE A 68 -4.00 0.02 16.02
CA PHE A 68 -3.41 1.27 15.53
C PHE A 68 -2.33 1.79 16.49
N GLU A 69 -2.50 1.61 17.79
CA GLU A 69 -1.49 1.96 18.80
C GLU A 69 -0.19 1.16 18.60
N GLU A 70 -0.27 -0.14 18.35
CA GLU A 70 0.91 -0.99 18.08
C GLU A 70 1.65 -0.57 16.81
N LEU A 71 0.91 -0.21 15.75
CA LEU A 71 1.49 0.33 14.53
C LEU A 71 2.18 1.68 14.77
N GLN A 72 1.61 2.56 15.61
CA GLN A 72 2.26 3.81 16.04
C GLN A 72 3.53 3.54 16.84
N GLN A 73 3.50 2.57 17.78
CA GLN A 73 4.66 2.17 18.54
C GLN A 73 5.77 1.62 17.63
N MET A 74 5.42 0.76 16.66
CA MET A 74 6.36 0.26 15.66
C MET A 74 6.96 1.42 14.84
N ARG A 75 6.12 2.35 14.36
CA ARG A 75 6.53 3.53 13.59
C ARG A 75 7.52 4.42 14.35
N ASN A 76 7.39 4.50 15.67
CA ASN A 76 8.23 5.30 16.56
C ASN A 76 9.40 4.51 17.20
N SER A 77 9.66 3.29 16.72
CA SER A 77 10.68 2.39 17.23
C SER A 77 11.81 2.17 16.19
N PRO A 78 12.90 1.47 16.55
CA PRO A 78 13.89 1.02 15.57
C PRO A 78 13.32 0.12 14.46
N HIS A 79 12.15 -0.50 14.70
CA HIS A 79 11.45 -1.35 13.73
C HIS A 79 10.65 -0.57 12.68
N LYS A 80 10.64 0.77 12.71
CA LYS A 80 9.94 1.63 11.73
C LYS A 80 10.23 1.25 10.27
N ARG A 81 11.43 0.70 10.01
CA ARG A 81 11.83 0.28 8.66
C ARG A 81 10.90 -0.81 8.11
N MET A 82 10.32 -1.67 8.95
CA MET A 82 9.39 -2.71 8.50
C MET A 82 8.15 -2.11 7.81
N LEU A 83 7.70 -0.95 8.30
CA LEU A 83 6.62 -0.17 7.69
C LEU A 83 7.13 0.69 6.52
N GLU A 84 8.23 1.42 6.71
CA GLU A 84 8.78 2.36 5.71
C GLU A 84 9.26 1.66 4.44
N ALA A 85 9.79 0.46 4.55
CA ALA A 85 10.21 -0.38 3.42
C ALA A 85 9.05 -1.15 2.78
N GLY A 86 7.89 -1.17 3.44
CA GLY A 86 6.71 -1.91 2.98
C GLY A 86 6.85 -3.43 3.18
N TRP A 87 7.70 -3.88 4.12
CA TRP A 87 7.79 -5.30 4.49
C TRP A 87 6.52 -5.76 5.19
N ILE A 88 5.98 -4.91 6.06
CA ILE A 88 4.62 -5.03 6.58
C ILE A 88 3.75 -4.10 5.74
N TYR A 89 2.79 -4.68 5.03
CA TYR A 89 1.83 -3.93 4.22
C TYR A 89 0.55 -3.70 5.02
N VAL A 90 0.09 -2.46 5.01
CA VAL A 90 -1.16 -2.02 5.65
C VAL A 90 -2.12 -1.60 4.54
N ASP A 91 -3.27 -2.25 4.44
CA ASP A 91 -4.25 -2.03 3.37
C ASP A 91 -5.31 -0.96 3.73
N ASP A 92 -5.03 -0.13 4.72
CA ASP A 92 -5.89 0.96 5.13
C ASP A 92 -5.21 2.30 4.86
N GLU A 93 -5.75 3.03 3.88
CA GLU A 93 -5.18 4.32 3.47
C GLU A 93 -5.27 5.39 4.55
N ASP A 94 -6.34 5.41 5.35
CA ASP A 94 -6.52 6.39 6.41
C ASP A 94 -5.54 6.11 7.57
N VAL A 95 -5.25 4.83 7.84
CA VAL A 95 -4.20 4.40 8.77
C VAL A 95 -2.83 4.84 8.28
N LEU A 96 -2.50 4.59 7.00
CA LEU A 96 -1.22 5.03 6.42
C LEU A 96 -1.03 6.55 6.50
N ASP A 97 -2.09 7.32 6.24
CA ASP A 97 -2.03 8.78 6.34
C ASP A 97 -1.79 9.24 7.78
N LYS A 98 -2.47 8.63 8.77
CA LYS A 98 -2.25 8.93 10.20
C LYS A 98 -0.85 8.55 10.69
N LEU A 99 -0.27 7.48 10.14
CA LEU A 99 1.11 7.07 10.41
C LEU A 99 2.17 7.92 9.67
N ASN A 100 1.75 8.91 8.87
CA ASN A 100 2.61 9.70 7.97
C ASN A 100 3.36 8.83 6.94
N LEU A 101 2.72 7.75 6.50
CA LEU A 101 3.23 6.79 5.51
C LEU A 101 2.50 6.86 4.17
N GLY A 102 1.63 7.85 3.96
CA GLY A 102 0.82 8.01 2.74
C GLY A 102 1.63 8.02 1.44
N LYS A 103 2.89 8.48 1.48
CA LYS A 103 3.80 8.45 0.32
C LYS A 103 4.18 7.02 -0.14
N LEU A 104 3.96 6.01 0.69
CA LEU A 104 4.24 4.61 0.33
C LEU A 104 3.22 4.05 -0.66
N LYS A 105 2.00 4.58 -0.70
CA LYS A 105 0.91 4.09 -1.57
C LYS A 105 1.30 3.93 -3.05
N GLU A 106 2.16 4.82 -3.53
CA GLU A 106 2.62 4.80 -4.93
C GLU A 106 3.78 3.82 -5.15
N LYS A 107 4.63 3.64 -4.14
CA LYS A 107 5.91 2.94 -4.23
C LYS A 107 5.90 1.52 -3.67
N VAL A 108 4.88 1.18 -2.90
CA VAL A 108 4.66 -0.15 -2.31
C VAL A 108 3.32 -0.66 -2.81
N LYS A 109 3.28 -1.91 -3.24
CA LYS A 109 2.06 -2.57 -3.70
C LYS A 109 1.69 -3.68 -2.74
N SER A 110 0.39 -4.00 -2.67
CA SER A 110 -0.08 -5.10 -1.83
C SER A 110 0.48 -6.44 -2.29
N PRO A 111 0.68 -7.40 -1.39
CA PRO A 111 1.14 -8.73 -1.76
C PRO A 111 0.18 -9.42 -2.74
N GLN A 112 -1.12 -9.21 -2.61
CA GLN A 112 -2.13 -9.71 -3.54
C GLN A 112 -1.94 -9.14 -4.95
N PHE A 113 -1.66 -7.83 -5.06
CA PHE A 113 -1.37 -7.19 -6.34
C PHE A 113 -0.10 -7.76 -6.98
N LEU A 114 0.98 -7.92 -6.20
CA LEU A 114 2.25 -8.45 -6.70
C LEU A 114 2.09 -9.89 -7.18
N LYS A 115 1.39 -10.74 -6.42
CA LYS A 115 1.07 -12.11 -6.82
C LYS A 115 0.31 -12.14 -8.14
N LYS A 116 -0.80 -11.41 -8.23
CA LYS A 116 -1.61 -11.32 -9.45
C LYS A 116 -0.83 -10.80 -10.65
N LEU A 117 0.05 -9.83 -10.45
CA LEU A 117 0.89 -9.26 -11.51
C LEU A 117 1.79 -10.35 -12.15
N ILE A 118 2.35 -11.24 -11.32
CA ILE A 118 3.19 -12.35 -11.78
C ILE A 118 2.34 -13.44 -12.45
N GLU A 119 1.19 -13.80 -11.86
CA GLU A 119 0.27 -14.78 -12.44
C GLU A 119 -0.26 -14.35 -13.83
N GLU A 120 -0.55 -13.06 -14.01
CA GLU A 120 -0.93 -12.50 -15.32
C GLU A 120 0.21 -12.63 -16.36
N GLY A 121 1.45 -12.64 -15.91
CA GLY A 121 2.63 -12.86 -16.75
C GLY A 121 2.84 -11.82 -17.85
N ASN A 122 2.22 -10.63 -17.77
CA ASN A 122 2.35 -9.59 -18.78
C ASN A 122 3.70 -8.85 -18.64
N PRO A 123 4.66 -9.04 -19.58
CA PRO A 123 6.00 -8.48 -19.46
C PRO A 123 6.00 -6.97 -19.28
N LYS A 124 5.29 -6.27 -20.14
CA LYS A 124 5.24 -4.80 -20.13
C LYS A 124 4.72 -4.26 -18.79
N LYS A 125 3.64 -4.86 -18.26
CA LYS A 125 3.04 -4.44 -17.00
C LYS A 125 3.95 -4.70 -15.80
N ILE A 126 4.68 -5.83 -15.83
CA ILE A 126 5.65 -6.18 -14.78
C ILE A 126 6.80 -5.17 -14.76
N ILE A 127 7.39 -4.85 -15.90
CA ILE A 127 8.51 -3.92 -16.03
C ILE A 127 8.09 -2.50 -15.60
N GLU A 128 7.00 -1.97 -16.17
CA GLU A 128 6.47 -0.65 -15.83
C GLU A 128 6.12 -0.52 -14.34
N THR A 129 5.63 -1.59 -13.73
CA THR A 129 5.35 -1.62 -12.29
C THR A 129 6.65 -1.60 -11.49
N THR A 130 7.62 -2.45 -11.88
CA THR A 130 8.93 -2.54 -11.21
C THR A 130 9.65 -1.19 -11.19
N GLU A 131 9.64 -0.45 -12.28
CA GLU A 131 10.28 0.87 -12.35
C GLU A 131 9.77 1.84 -11.28
N LYS A 132 8.46 1.78 -10.98
CA LYS A 132 7.78 2.69 -10.03
C LYS A 132 7.92 2.27 -8.57
N LEU A 133 8.30 1.02 -8.30
CA LEU A 133 8.44 0.51 -6.94
C LEU A 133 9.64 1.14 -6.21
N SER A 134 9.58 1.14 -4.86
CA SER A 134 10.73 1.43 -4.02
C SER A 134 11.81 0.36 -4.19
N ALA A 135 13.07 0.68 -3.80
CA ALA A 135 14.17 -0.28 -3.89
C ALA A 135 13.87 -1.59 -3.14
N ASP A 136 13.34 -1.48 -1.90
CA ASP A 136 12.97 -2.66 -1.11
C ASP A 136 11.82 -3.46 -1.78
N SER A 137 10.81 -2.78 -2.32
CA SER A 137 9.69 -3.46 -3.01
C SER A 137 10.09 -4.11 -4.33
N LYS A 138 11.10 -3.58 -5.02
CA LYS A 138 11.69 -4.22 -6.20
C LYS A 138 12.34 -5.55 -5.86
N ILE A 139 13.09 -5.60 -4.74
CA ILE A 139 13.71 -6.82 -4.23
C ILE A 139 12.62 -7.85 -3.91
N VAL A 140 11.55 -7.44 -3.22
CA VAL A 140 10.43 -8.32 -2.90
C VAL A 140 9.80 -8.91 -4.16
N LEU A 141 9.50 -8.07 -5.16
CA LEU A 141 8.93 -8.54 -6.42
C LEU A 141 9.86 -9.55 -7.11
N TYR A 142 11.16 -9.27 -7.16
CA TYR A 142 12.15 -10.17 -7.72
C TYR A 142 12.18 -11.52 -6.97
N ASP A 143 12.16 -11.51 -5.64
CA ASP A 143 12.15 -12.73 -4.84
C ASP A 143 10.88 -13.58 -5.08
N ILE A 144 9.73 -12.93 -5.24
CA ILE A 144 8.47 -13.62 -5.58
C ILE A 144 8.58 -14.24 -6.98
N MET A 145 9.08 -13.49 -7.96
CA MET A 145 9.30 -13.99 -9.33
C MET A 145 10.29 -15.14 -9.36
N LYS A 146 11.36 -15.05 -8.58
CA LYS A 146 12.35 -16.11 -8.42
C LYS A 146 11.72 -17.41 -7.91
N LYS A 147 10.88 -17.32 -6.86
CA LYS A 147 10.12 -18.47 -6.36
C LYS A 147 9.19 -19.05 -7.43
N ALA A 148 8.43 -18.19 -8.12
CA ALA A 148 7.51 -18.60 -9.19
C ALA A 148 8.25 -19.23 -10.39
N TYR A 149 9.45 -18.77 -10.71
CA TYR A 149 10.28 -19.38 -11.75
C TYR A 149 10.75 -20.78 -11.36
N TYR A 150 11.26 -20.96 -10.15
CA TYR A 150 11.72 -22.28 -9.69
C TYR A 150 10.58 -23.28 -9.47
N SER A 151 9.36 -22.81 -9.15
CA SER A 151 8.16 -23.67 -9.08
C SER A 151 7.54 -23.97 -10.46
N GLY A 152 8.00 -23.31 -11.52
CA GLY A 152 7.45 -23.44 -12.87
C GLY A 152 6.16 -22.65 -13.12
N GLU A 153 5.73 -21.83 -12.16
CA GLU A 153 4.55 -20.97 -12.30
C GLU A 153 4.80 -19.74 -13.17
N PHE A 154 6.06 -19.35 -13.32
CA PHE A 154 6.51 -18.26 -14.18
C PHE A 154 7.68 -18.70 -15.05
N SER A 155 7.57 -18.54 -16.38
CA SER A 155 8.59 -19.07 -17.31
C SER A 155 9.22 -18.01 -18.23
N ASN A 156 8.85 -16.73 -18.09
CA ASN A 156 9.35 -15.68 -18.98
C ASN A 156 10.75 -15.21 -18.57
N ALA A 157 11.77 -15.90 -19.09
CA ALA A 157 13.17 -15.61 -18.83
C ALA A 157 13.57 -14.15 -19.16
N HIS A 158 13.06 -13.61 -20.25
CA HIS A 158 13.38 -12.24 -20.67
C HIS A 158 12.96 -11.19 -19.64
N VAL A 159 11.78 -11.36 -19.02
CA VAL A 159 11.32 -10.45 -17.95
C VAL A 159 12.22 -10.55 -16.72
N ILE A 160 12.68 -11.76 -16.38
CA ILE A 160 13.60 -11.96 -15.26
C ILE A 160 14.92 -11.24 -15.54
N GLU A 161 15.53 -11.45 -16.73
CA GLU A 161 16.77 -10.80 -17.13
C GLU A 161 16.66 -9.27 -17.07
N GLU A 162 15.54 -8.70 -17.51
CA GLU A 162 15.34 -7.27 -17.51
C GLU A 162 15.23 -6.71 -16.08
N ILE A 163 14.52 -7.42 -15.19
CA ILE A 163 14.43 -7.04 -13.76
C ILE A 163 15.79 -7.21 -13.07
N GLU A 164 16.53 -8.27 -13.33
CA GLU A 164 17.88 -8.47 -12.83
C GLU A 164 18.81 -7.33 -13.24
N SER A 165 18.70 -6.89 -14.50
CA SER A 165 19.42 -5.73 -15.00
C SER A 165 19.03 -4.43 -14.28
N LEU A 166 17.73 -4.20 -14.06
CA LEU A 166 17.22 -3.02 -13.32
C LEU A 166 17.68 -3.00 -11.86
N LEU A 167 17.84 -4.16 -11.24
CA LEU A 167 18.28 -4.32 -9.85
C LEU A 167 19.79 -4.38 -9.69
N GLY A 168 20.54 -4.60 -10.77
CA GLY A 168 21.98 -4.83 -10.72
C GLY A 168 22.35 -6.10 -9.95
N VAL A 169 21.58 -7.19 -10.15
CA VAL A 169 21.79 -8.47 -9.44
C VAL A 169 23.15 -9.05 -9.84
N LYS A 170 23.96 -9.42 -8.83
CA LYS A 170 25.30 -9.99 -9.07
C LYS A 170 25.27 -11.45 -9.52
N ASP A 171 24.33 -12.22 -8.97
CA ASP A 171 24.14 -13.63 -9.27
C ASP A 171 22.76 -13.83 -9.90
N PRO A 172 22.64 -13.63 -11.23
CA PRO A 172 21.37 -13.76 -11.93
C PRO A 172 20.87 -15.21 -11.94
N ILE A 173 19.53 -15.38 -11.93
CA ILE A 173 18.90 -16.70 -12.02
C ILE A 173 19.16 -17.31 -13.39
N ILE A 174 19.10 -16.47 -14.43
CA ILE A 174 19.33 -16.86 -15.81
C ILE A 174 20.79 -16.60 -16.12
N ASN A 175 21.60 -17.66 -16.02
CA ASN A 175 22.99 -17.61 -16.45
C ASN A 175 23.05 -17.44 -17.97
N LYS A 176 23.73 -16.40 -18.40
CA LYS A 176 24.08 -16.21 -19.82
C LYS A 176 25.13 -17.21 -20.27
#